data_ca94d765a8aec363dfe1b8c218f16576
#
_entry.id   ca94d765a8aec363dfe1b8c218f16576
#
_cell.length_a   1.000
_cell.length_b   1.000
_cell.length_c   1.000
_cell.angle_alpha   90.00
_cell.angle_beta   90.00
_cell.angle_gamma   90.00
#
_symmetry.space_group_name_H-M   'P 1'
#
loop_
_entity.id
_entity.type
_entity.pdbx_description
1 polymer ?
#
loop_
_entity_poly.entity_id
_entity_poly.type
_entity_poly.pdbx_seq_one_letter_code
_entity_poly.pdbx_strand_id
1 'polypeptide(L)'
;MAFNTFMKIFQPKDKVFYTLFEEVVDTVADMSNMLKRLISESERDKRFSILNEMENAEHKNDDTTHRIYTELGRTFITPFDREDIHFLATALDDVADYIYSSGKRIAFYNIGNDDEGIMKLANLIGFAVQELKIAVTGLRNMRNLQAMTTALVKINSIENQADDIYDLSIERLFDMEQDVKMLIKKREVYHAMETATDKCEDAGNAIETIIIKYA
;
A
#
# COMPACT_ATOMS: atom_id res chain seq x y z
N MET A 1 34.16 -25.86 20.87
CA MET A 1 33.97 -24.93 19.73
C MET A 1 32.86 -25.39 18.76
N ALA A 2 32.57 -26.68 18.57
CA ALA A 2 31.53 -27.18 17.66
C ALA A 2 30.08 -26.88 18.10
N PHE A 3 29.80 -26.82 19.40
CA PHE A 3 28.45 -26.58 19.93
C PHE A 3 27.93 -25.15 19.68
N ASN A 4 28.84 -24.15 19.69
CA ASN A 4 28.47 -22.76 19.37
C ASN A 4 28.20 -22.53 17.89
N THR A 5 28.78 -23.35 17.01
CA THR A 5 28.52 -23.27 15.56
C THR A 5 27.17 -23.92 15.21
N PHE A 6 26.78 -24.98 15.96
CA PHE A 6 25.49 -25.63 15.77
C PHE A 6 24.32 -24.76 16.24
N MET A 7 24.49 -24.00 17.34
CA MET A 7 23.49 -23.04 17.81
C MET A 7 23.29 -21.83 16.90
N LYS A 8 24.29 -21.44 16.09
CA LYS A 8 24.14 -20.38 15.09
C LYS A 8 23.28 -20.78 13.88
N ILE A 9 23.10 -22.08 13.65
CA ILE A 9 22.22 -22.62 12.62
C ILE A 9 20.75 -22.54 13.05
N PHE A 10 20.48 -22.44 14.35
CA PHE A 10 19.16 -22.28 14.95
C PHE A 10 18.82 -20.84 15.36
N GLN A 11 19.55 -19.83 14.86
CA GLN A 11 19.01 -18.47 14.95
C GLN A 11 17.74 -18.39 14.11
N PRO A 12 16.62 -17.89 14.69
CA PRO A 12 15.35 -17.85 13.98
C PRO A 12 15.53 -17.05 12.68
N LYS A 13 15.46 -17.73 11.55
CA LYS A 13 15.39 -17.09 10.21
C LYS A 13 14.04 -16.42 9.96
N ASP A 14 13.10 -16.59 10.89
CA ASP A 14 11.78 -15.97 10.91
C ASP A 14 11.83 -14.43 10.91
N LYS A 15 12.87 -13.85 11.53
CA LYS A 15 13.04 -12.38 11.61
C LYS A 15 13.17 -11.70 10.25
N VAL A 16 13.64 -12.40 9.24
CA VAL A 16 13.81 -11.82 7.89
C VAL A 16 12.47 -11.40 7.29
N PHE A 17 11.42 -12.19 7.48
CA PHE A 17 10.10 -11.87 6.93
C PHE A 17 9.52 -10.58 7.51
N TYR A 18 9.61 -10.41 8.84
CA TYR A 18 9.16 -9.17 9.47
C TYR A 18 9.92 -7.94 8.94
N THR A 19 11.24 -8.07 8.77
CA THR A 19 12.05 -6.97 8.24
C THR A 19 11.67 -6.63 6.80
N LEU A 20 11.42 -7.63 5.96
CA LEU A 20 11.02 -7.42 4.58
C LEU A 20 9.61 -6.80 4.50
N PHE A 21 8.65 -7.23 5.31
CA PHE A 21 7.33 -6.60 5.39
C PHE A 21 7.41 -5.15 5.86
N GLU A 22 8.26 -4.85 6.84
CA GLU A 22 8.51 -3.48 7.29
C GLU A 22 9.14 -2.62 6.18
N GLU A 23 10.11 -3.17 5.42
CA GLU A 23 10.71 -2.50 4.25
C GLU A 23 9.65 -2.18 3.17
N VAL A 24 8.74 -3.12 2.88
CA VAL A 24 7.64 -2.94 1.92
C VAL A 24 6.73 -1.81 2.38
N VAL A 25 6.18 -1.88 3.60
CA VAL A 25 5.21 -0.89 4.06
C VAL A 25 5.84 0.50 4.26
N ASP A 26 7.14 0.58 4.57
CA ASP A 26 7.87 1.85 4.61
C ASP A 26 7.96 2.47 3.21
N THR A 27 8.26 1.67 2.20
CA THR A 27 8.29 2.13 0.79
C THR A 27 6.90 2.58 0.33
N VAL A 28 5.84 1.84 0.65
CA VAL A 28 4.45 2.22 0.36
C VAL A 28 4.07 3.55 1.04
N ALA A 29 4.52 3.78 2.28
CA ALA A 29 4.31 5.04 2.99
C ALA A 29 5.00 6.22 2.31
N ASP A 30 6.23 6.03 1.84
CA ASP A 30 6.94 7.04 1.06
C ASP A 30 6.21 7.33 -0.27
N MET A 31 5.73 6.29 -0.97
CA MET A 31 4.98 6.44 -2.22
C MET A 31 3.67 7.20 -2.02
N SER A 32 2.94 6.99 -0.92
CA SER A 32 1.73 7.75 -0.60
C SER A 32 2.01 9.24 -0.39
N ASN A 33 3.16 9.58 0.19
CA ASN A 33 3.61 10.97 0.33
C ASN A 33 4.04 11.58 -1.02
N MET A 34 4.70 10.80 -1.88
CA MET A 34 5.05 11.22 -3.25
C MET A 34 3.79 11.49 -4.07
N LEU A 35 2.74 10.67 -3.96
CA LEU A 35 1.45 10.88 -4.62
C LEU A 35 0.84 12.24 -4.23
N LYS A 36 0.82 12.61 -2.96
CA LYS A 36 0.35 13.93 -2.48
C LYS A 36 1.18 15.08 -3.04
N ARG A 37 2.51 14.92 -3.08
CA ARG A 37 3.42 15.90 -3.69
C ARG A 37 3.13 16.06 -5.19
N LEU A 38 2.95 14.95 -5.90
CA LEU A 38 2.65 14.93 -7.33
C LEU A 38 1.33 15.65 -7.65
N ILE A 39 0.27 15.41 -6.87
CA ILE A 39 -1.03 16.07 -7.03
C ILE A 39 -0.90 17.58 -6.78
N SER A 40 -0.15 17.99 -5.78
CA SER A 40 0.02 19.40 -5.40
C SER A 40 0.93 20.18 -6.35
N GLU A 41 1.74 19.51 -7.17
CA GLU A 41 2.68 20.13 -8.08
C GLU A 41 1.97 20.63 -9.35
N SER A 42 2.15 21.91 -9.68
CA SER A 42 1.55 22.53 -10.87
C SER A 42 2.45 22.47 -12.10
N GLU A 43 3.76 22.39 -11.90
CA GLU A 43 4.75 22.38 -12.98
C GLU A 43 4.92 20.97 -13.54
N ARG A 44 4.66 20.82 -14.83
CA ARG A 44 4.63 19.51 -15.50
C ARG A 44 5.94 18.72 -15.35
N ASP A 45 7.08 19.38 -15.56
CA ASP A 45 8.39 18.70 -15.52
C ASP A 45 8.73 18.21 -14.11
N LYS A 46 8.39 18.99 -13.08
CA LYS A 46 8.54 18.56 -11.69
C LYS A 46 7.59 17.41 -11.35
N ARG A 47 6.37 17.44 -11.89
CA ARG A 47 5.41 16.34 -11.71
C ARG A 47 5.95 15.04 -12.30
N PHE A 48 6.59 15.08 -13.48
CA PHE A 48 7.26 13.92 -14.07
C PHE A 48 8.50 13.49 -13.30
N SER A 49 9.25 14.44 -12.68
CA SER A 49 10.34 14.07 -11.77
C SER A 49 9.85 13.29 -10.56
N ILE A 50 8.74 13.72 -9.94
CA ILE A 50 8.13 12.99 -8.81
C ILE A 50 7.61 11.62 -9.28
N LEU A 51 7.02 11.53 -10.47
CA LEU A 51 6.57 10.26 -11.02
C LEU A 51 7.73 9.27 -11.20
N ASN A 52 8.89 9.73 -11.65
CA ASN A 52 10.09 8.89 -11.76
C ASN A 52 10.61 8.45 -10.38
N GLU A 53 10.49 9.31 -9.35
CA GLU A 53 10.77 8.89 -7.96
C GLU A 53 9.82 7.77 -7.52
N MET A 54 8.52 7.87 -7.85
CA MET A 54 7.51 6.85 -7.54
C MET A 54 7.78 5.54 -8.29
N GLU A 55 8.17 5.59 -9.56
CA GLU A 55 8.53 4.41 -10.35
C GLU A 55 9.72 3.66 -9.75
N ASN A 56 10.76 4.38 -9.32
CA ASN A 56 11.91 3.78 -8.64
C ASN A 56 11.52 3.16 -7.28
N ALA A 57 10.55 3.76 -6.58
CA ALA A 57 10.07 3.22 -5.31
C ALA A 57 9.22 1.96 -5.52
N GLU A 58 8.40 1.92 -6.55
CA GLU A 58 7.62 0.73 -6.94
C GLU A 58 8.54 -0.42 -7.35
N HIS A 59 9.53 -0.20 -8.22
CA HIS A 59 10.51 -1.22 -8.57
C HIS A 59 11.28 -1.75 -7.33
N LYS A 60 11.63 -0.88 -6.40
CA LYS A 60 12.25 -1.30 -5.14
C LYS A 60 11.30 -2.15 -4.29
N ASN A 61 10.00 -1.82 -4.30
CA ASN A 61 8.96 -2.59 -3.59
C ASN A 61 8.82 -3.98 -4.18
N ASP A 62 8.72 -4.06 -5.52
CA ASP A 62 8.66 -5.31 -6.28
C ASP A 62 9.88 -6.21 -5.99
N ASP A 63 11.09 -5.64 -6.03
CA ASP A 63 12.33 -6.35 -5.65
C ASP A 63 12.26 -6.90 -4.21
N THR A 64 11.69 -6.14 -3.26
CA THR A 64 11.55 -6.58 -1.87
C THR A 64 10.51 -7.69 -1.74
N THR A 65 9.40 -7.60 -2.45
CA THR A 65 8.37 -8.65 -2.55
C THR A 65 8.94 -9.94 -3.15
N HIS A 66 9.73 -9.85 -4.21
CA HIS A 66 10.46 -10.99 -4.78
C HIS A 66 11.46 -11.62 -3.79
N ARG A 67 12.09 -10.81 -2.94
CA ARG A 67 12.94 -11.32 -1.84
C ARG A 67 12.12 -12.12 -0.83
N ILE A 68 10.90 -11.69 -0.49
CA ILE A 68 10.01 -12.47 0.39
C ILE A 68 9.73 -13.85 -0.23
N TYR A 69 9.37 -13.91 -1.52
CA TYR A 69 9.12 -15.19 -2.21
C TYR A 69 10.38 -16.07 -2.28
N THR A 70 11.54 -15.47 -2.50
CA THR A 70 12.81 -16.19 -2.51
C THR A 70 13.13 -16.78 -1.13
N GLU A 71 12.93 -16.02 -0.06
CA GLU A 71 13.14 -16.49 1.31
C GLU A 71 12.11 -17.55 1.71
N LEU A 72 10.87 -17.47 1.24
CA LEU A 72 9.89 -18.55 1.37
C LEU A 72 10.39 -19.84 0.72
N GLY A 73 11.00 -19.78 -0.46
CA GLY A 73 11.57 -20.96 -1.14
C GLY A 73 12.73 -21.62 -0.38
N ARG A 74 13.47 -20.85 0.42
CA ARG A 74 14.71 -21.30 1.09
C ARG A 74 14.52 -21.64 2.57
N THR A 75 13.45 -21.14 3.20
CA THR A 75 13.23 -21.26 4.65
C THR A 75 12.25 -22.39 4.93
N PHE A 76 12.67 -23.37 5.73
CA PHE A 76 11.83 -24.51 6.08
C PHE A 76 10.84 -24.19 7.21
N ILE A 77 11.26 -23.41 8.19
CA ILE A 77 10.43 -22.96 9.31
C ILE A 77 10.15 -21.48 9.13
N THR A 78 8.89 -21.11 8.92
CA THR A 78 8.40 -19.74 8.72
C THR A 78 7.61 -19.25 9.95
N PRO A 79 7.52 -17.93 10.21
CA PRO A 79 6.79 -17.40 11.38
C PRO A 79 5.27 -17.60 11.30
N PHE A 80 4.74 -17.66 10.07
CA PHE A 80 3.34 -17.90 9.75
C PHE A 80 3.25 -18.95 8.64
N ASP A 81 2.04 -19.41 8.33
CA ASP A 81 1.81 -20.26 7.17
C ASP A 81 2.35 -19.60 5.89
N ARG A 82 2.95 -20.41 5.03
CA ARG A 82 3.57 -19.92 3.80
C ARG A 82 2.58 -19.23 2.88
N GLU A 83 1.33 -19.69 2.87
CA GLU A 83 0.24 -19.10 2.11
C GLU A 83 -0.13 -17.72 2.67
N ASP A 84 -0.15 -17.54 3.99
CA ASP A 84 -0.43 -16.25 4.63
C ASP A 84 0.68 -15.23 4.33
N ILE A 85 1.95 -15.67 4.38
CA ILE A 85 3.10 -14.82 4.03
C ILE A 85 3.04 -14.40 2.56
N HIS A 86 2.73 -15.34 1.67
CA HIS A 86 2.60 -15.05 0.23
C HIS A 86 1.45 -14.07 -0.03
N PHE A 87 0.30 -14.32 0.58
CA PHE A 87 -0.89 -13.49 0.40
C PHE A 87 -0.66 -12.06 0.91
N LEU A 88 -0.07 -11.90 2.10
CA LEU A 88 0.25 -10.58 2.64
C LEU A 88 1.28 -9.84 1.75
N ALA A 89 2.31 -10.55 1.27
CA ALA A 89 3.30 -9.93 0.39
C ALA A 89 2.66 -9.42 -0.91
N THR A 90 1.80 -10.23 -1.54
CA THR A 90 1.05 -9.83 -2.75
C THR A 90 0.13 -8.64 -2.48
N ALA A 91 -0.63 -8.67 -1.38
CA ALA A 91 -1.56 -7.60 -1.05
C ALA A 91 -0.85 -6.25 -0.78
N LEU A 92 0.32 -6.28 -0.12
CA LEU A 92 1.12 -5.08 0.09
C LEU A 92 1.73 -4.53 -1.20
N ASP A 93 2.11 -5.41 -2.12
CA ASP A 93 2.61 -5.05 -3.45
C ASP A 93 1.53 -4.39 -4.30
N ASP A 94 0.33 -4.96 -4.31
CA ASP A 94 -0.85 -4.37 -4.96
C ASP A 94 -1.12 -2.92 -4.49
N VAL A 95 -0.92 -2.62 -3.20
CA VAL A 95 -1.06 -1.25 -2.67
C VAL A 95 -0.06 -0.31 -3.35
N ALA A 96 1.22 -0.70 -3.46
CA ALA A 96 2.25 0.09 -4.14
C ALA A 96 1.89 0.34 -5.60
N ASP A 97 1.48 -0.70 -6.31
CA ASP A 97 1.11 -0.68 -7.72
C ASP A 97 -0.01 0.31 -8.00
N TYR A 98 -1.08 0.27 -7.20
CA TYR A 98 -2.22 1.16 -7.39
C TYR A 98 -1.91 2.61 -6.98
N ILE A 99 -1.05 2.86 -6.00
CA ILE A 99 -0.55 4.20 -5.68
C ILE A 99 0.28 4.75 -6.86
N TYR A 100 1.21 3.95 -7.42
CA TYR A 100 1.99 4.35 -8.60
C TYR A 100 1.09 4.56 -9.81
N SER A 101 0.16 3.65 -10.08
CA SER A 101 -0.81 3.74 -11.18
C SER A 101 -1.65 5.01 -11.11
N SER A 102 -2.05 5.44 -9.92
CA SER A 102 -2.78 6.69 -9.67
C SER A 102 -1.92 7.91 -10.04
N GLY A 103 -0.69 7.98 -9.55
CA GLY A 103 0.26 9.05 -9.88
C GLY A 103 0.56 9.13 -11.38
N LYS A 104 0.76 7.98 -12.03
CA LYS A 104 1.00 7.86 -13.47
C LYS A 104 -0.16 8.43 -14.30
N ARG A 105 -1.41 8.08 -13.95
CA ARG A 105 -2.60 8.63 -14.64
C ARG A 105 -2.72 10.13 -14.43
N ILE A 106 -2.54 10.63 -13.22
CA ILE A 106 -2.60 12.07 -12.92
C ILE A 106 -1.57 12.84 -13.73
N ALA A 107 -0.33 12.36 -13.80
CA ALA A 107 0.74 13.03 -14.55
C ALA A 107 0.50 12.98 -16.07
N PHE A 108 0.19 11.80 -16.64
CA PHE A 108 0.02 11.62 -18.07
C PHE A 108 -1.25 12.28 -18.61
N TYR A 109 -2.33 12.26 -17.85
CA TYR A 109 -3.58 12.91 -18.23
C TYR A 109 -3.56 14.41 -17.96
N ASN A 110 -2.50 14.89 -17.29
CA ASN A 110 -2.33 16.28 -16.88
C ASN A 110 -3.56 16.81 -16.12
N ILE A 111 -4.00 16.05 -15.12
CA ILE A 111 -5.09 16.46 -14.24
C ILE A 111 -4.59 17.60 -13.34
N GLY A 112 -5.43 18.65 -13.22
CA GLY A 112 -5.11 19.81 -12.39
C GLY A 112 -5.04 19.46 -10.90
N ASN A 113 -4.50 20.38 -10.13
CA ASN A 113 -4.38 20.26 -8.66
C ASN A 113 -5.57 20.89 -7.91
N ASP A 114 -6.63 21.23 -8.63
CA ASP A 114 -7.85 21.88 -8.10
C ASP A 114 -9.01 20.90 -7.89
N ASP A 115 -8.80 19.61 -8.14
CA ASP A 115 -9.80 18.58 -7.98
C ASP A 115 -9.90 18.11 -6.51
N GLU A 116 -10.95 18.55 -5.82
CA GLU A 116 -11.17 18.28 -4.40
C GLU A 116 -11.34 16.78 -4.09
N GLY A 117 -11.98 16.02 -4.98
CA GLY A 117 -12.19 14.58 -4.82
C GLY A 117 -10.86 13.82 -4.85
N ILE A 118 -10.00 14.13 -5.83
CA ILE A 118 -8.65 13.55 -5.95
C ILE A 118 -7.81 13.85 -4.71
N MET A 119 -7.86 15.09 -4.21
CA MET A 119 -7.12 15.46 -2.99
C MET A 119 -7.62 14.72 -1.74
N LYS A 120 -8.93 14.54 -1.60
CA LYS A 120 -9.53 13.78 -0.51
C LYS A 120 -9.10 12.31 -0.55
N LEU A 121 -9.20 11.66 -1.71
CA LEU A 121 -8.76 10.28 -1.89
C LEU A 121 -7.26 10.10 -1.59
N ALA A 122 -6.40 11.02 -2.04
CA ALA A 122 -4.97 10.95 -1.73
C ALA A 122 -4.68 11.06 -0.22
N ASN A 123 -5.48 11.82 0.52
CA ASN A 123 -5.37 11.89 1.96
C ASN A 123 -5.80 10.58 2.63
N LEU A 124 -6.90 9.98 2.17
CA LEU A 124 -7.40 8.70 2.69
C LEU A 124 -6.41 7.56 2.40
N ILE A 125 -5.83 7.47 1.20
CA ILE A 125 -4.73 6.54 0.89
C ILE A 125 -3.60 6.71 1.90
N GLY A 126 -3.16 7.96 2.15
CA GLY A 126 -2.10 8.21 3.12
C GLY A 126 -2.46 7.79 4.55
N PHE A 127 -3.70 7.97 4.99
CA PHE A 127 -4.17 7.51 6.30
C PHE A 127 -4.25 5.98 6.37
N ALA A 128 -4.81 5.31 5.35
CA ALA A 128 -4.86 3.85 5.29
C ALA A 128 -3.46 3.23 5.36
N VAL A 129 -2.51 3.75 4.60
CA VAL A 129 -1.12 3.29 4.61
C VAL A 129 -0.45 3.47 5.98
N GLN A 130 -0.73 4.56 6.71
CA GLN A 130 -0.18 4.74 8.07
C GLN A 130 -0.75 3.70 9.05
N GLU A 131 -2.04 3.40 9.00
CA GLU A 131 -2.64 2.35 9.82
C GLU A 131 -2.12 0.96 9.41
N LEU A 132 -1.92 0.72 8.10
CA LEU A 132 -1.32 -0.51 7.60
C LEU A 132 0.10 -0.72 8.14
N LYS A 133 0.90 0.35 8.19
CA LYS A 133 2.25 0.33 8.80
C LYS A 133 2.21 -0.07 10.28
N ILE A 134 1.23 0.43 11.05
CA ILE A 134 1.05 0.03 12.45
C ILE A 134 0.75 -1.46 12.55
N ALA A 135 -0.17 -1.97 11.72
CA ALA A 135 -0.57 -3.37 11.73
C ALA A 135 0.59 -4.31 11.32
N VAL A 136 1.31 -3.99 10.23
CA VAL A 136 2.48 -4.76 9.76
C VAL A 136 3.59 -4.80 10.80
N THR A 137 3.96 -3.65 11.39
CA THR A 137 5.00 -3.57 12.42
C THR A 137 4.63 -4.37 13.66
N GLY A 138 3.32 -4.44 13.98
CA GLY A 138 2.78 -5.23 15.07
C GLY A 138 3.01 -6.74 14.93
N LEU A 139 3.11 -7.26 13.71
CA LEU A 139 3.31 -8.70 13.45
C LEU A 139 4.60 -9.25 14.05
N ARG A 140 5.65 -8.43 14.23
CA ARG A 140 6.96 -8.87 14.74
C ARG A 140 6.91 -9.49 16.15
N ASN A 141 5.97 -9.09 16.97
CA ASN A 141 5.89 -9.60 18.35
C ASN A 141 4.46 -9.86 18.85
N MET A 142 3.44 -9.44 18.13
CA MET A 142 2.01 -9.62 18.41
C MET A 142 1.58 -9.29 19.86
N ARG A 143 2.35 -8.44 20.57
CA ARG A 143 2.07 -8.09 21.97
C ARG A 143 0.99 -7.02 22.12
N ASN A 144 0.80 -6.20 21.10
CA ASN A 144 -0.18 -5.12 21.12
C ASN A 144 -1.29 -5.39 20.09
N LEU A 145 -2.00 -6.48 20.28
CA LEU A 145 -3.13 -6.88 19.44
C LEU A 145 -4.20 -5.80 19.35
N GLN A 146 -4.45 -5.08 20.47
CA GLN A 146 -5.42 -4.00 20.46
C GLN A 146 -5.05 -2.87 19.47
N ALA A 147 -3.78 -2.47 19.40
CA ALA A 147 -3.36 -1.47 18.45
C ALA A 147 -3.48 -1.96 17.00
N MET A 148 -3.11 -3.21 16.74
CA MET A 148 -3.27 -3.83 15.42
C MET A 148 -4.74 -3.90 15.01
N THR A 149 -5.62 -4.45 15.86
CA THR A 149 -7.05 -4.54 15.57
C THR A 149 -7.68 -3.15 15.38
N THR A 150 -7.27 -2.16 16.19
CA THR A 150 -7.72 -0.77 16.01
C THR A 150 -7.29 -0.20 14.65
N ALA A 151 -6.07 -0.50 14.22
CA ALA A 151 -5.58 -0.06 12.90
C ALA A 151 -6.39 -0.72 11.76
N LEU A 152 -6.68 -2.01 11.85
CA LEU A 152 -7.51 -2.73 10.85
C LEU A 152 -8.94 -2.15 10.77
N VAL A 153 -9.57 -1.89 11.90
CA VAL A 153 -10.91 -1.24 11.94
C VAL A 153 -10.87 0.15 11.29
N LYS A 154 -9.78 0.91 11.48
CA LYS A 154 -9.64 2.21 10.83
C LYS A 154 -9.42 2.09 9.33
N ILE A 155 -8.64 1.11 8.85
CA ILE A 155 -8.44 0.85 7.42
C ILE A 155 -9.80 0.61 6.75
N ASN A 156 -10.63 -0.28 7.29
CA ASN A 156 -11.98 -0.53 6.79
C ASN A 156 -12.86 0.74 6.80
N SER A 157 -12.79 1.55 7.87
CA SER A 157 -13.53 2.83 7.92
C SER A 157 -13.02 3.86 6.89
N ILE A 158 -11.74 3.82 6.54
CA ILE A 158 -11.13 4.71 5.55
C ILE A 158 -11.54 4.28 4.13
N GLU A 159 -11.56 2.98 3.86
CA GLU A 159 -12.04 2.42 2.60
C GLU A 159 -13.49 2.83 2.36
N ASN A 160 -14.41 2.62 3.31
CA ASN A 160 -15.81 3.06 3.20
C ASN A 160 -15.95 4.58 2.94
N GLN A 161 -15.08 5.41 3.53
CA GLN A 161 -15.04 6.85 3.24
C GLN A 161 -14.52 7.16 1.83
N ALA A 162 -13.58 6.34 1.32
CA ALA A 162 -13.06 6.50 -0.04
C ALA A 162 -14.12 6.13 -1.08
N ASP A 163 -14.90 5.09 -0.83
CA ASP A 163 -16.05 4.70 -1.64
C ASP A 163 -17.09 5.82 -1.74
N ASP A 164 -17.48 6.39 -0.60
CA ASP A 164 -18.42 7.51 -0.57
C ASP A 164 -17.90 8.71 -1.38
N ILE A 165 -16.62 9.01 -1.27
CA ILE A 165 -15.98 10.11 -2.02
C ILE A 165 -15.91 9.78 -3.51
N TYR A 166 -15.58 8.54 -3.86
CA TYR A 166 -15.55 8.07 -5.23
C TYR A 166 -16.93 8.21 -5.88
N ASP A 167 -17.97 7.66 -5.27
CA ASP A 167 -19.34 7.70 -5.78
C ASP A 167 -19.84 9.14 -6.00
N LEU A 168 -19.66 10.02 -5.02
CA LEU A 168 -20.01 11.44 -5.13
C LEU A 168 -19.20 12.17 -6.21
N SER A 169 -17.94 11.80 -6.38
CA SER A 169 -17.06 12.41 -7.40
C SER A 169 -17.46 11.96 -8.80
N ILE A 170 -17.84 10.69 -8.96
CA ILE A 170 -18.34 10.14 -10.22
C ILE A 170 -19.67 10.76 -10.59
N GLU A 171 -20.63 10.87 -9.66
CA GLU A 171 -21.92 11.54 -9.88
C GLU A 171 -21.70 12.96 -10.42
N ARG A 172 -20.92 13.79 -9.71
CA ARG A 172 -20.60 15.16 -10.12
C ARG A 172 -19.87 15.23 -11.45
N LEU A 173 -18.96 14.29 -11.72
CA LEU A 173 -18.19 14.24 -12.95
C LEU A 173 -19.11 14.04 -14.17
N PHE A 174 -20.09 13.12 -14.06
CA PHE A 174 -21.03 12.86 -15.15
C PHE A 174 -22.05 13.99 -15.34
N ASP A 175 -22.40 14.70 -14.27
CA ASP A 175 -23.36 15.81 -14.34
C ASP A 175 -22.73 17.11 -14.89
N MET A 176 -21.45 17.37 -14.59
CA MET A 176 -20.87 18.69 -14.80
C MET A 176 -19.83 18.75 -15.91
N GLU A 177 -19.13 17.64 -16.22
CA GLU A 177 -18.04 17.63 -17.20
C GLU A 177 -18.58 17.55 -18.63
N GLN A 178 -18.26 18.55 -19.45
CA GLN A 178 -18.69 18.62 -20.86
C GLN A 178 -17.67 18.00 -21.82
N ASP A 179 -16.38 17.96 -21.44
CA ASP A 179 -15.36 17.31 -22.26
C ASP A 179 -15.29 15.81 -21.96
N VAL A 180 -15.80 15.02 -22.89
CA VAL A 180 -15.82 13.54 -22.79
C VAL A 180 -14.42 12.95 -22.55
N LYS A 181 -13.36 13.55 -23.11
CA LYS A 181 -11.98 13.08 -22.87
C LYS A 181 -11.56 13.34 -21.42
N MET A 182 -11.91 14.51 -20.89
CA MET A 182 -11.63 14.85 -19.49
C MET A 182 -12.45 13.97 -18.53
N LEU A 183 -13.71 13.72 -18.86
CA LEU A 183 -14.57 12.80 -18.12
C LEU A 183 -13.93 11.40 -18.01
N ILE A 184 -13.48 10.83 -19.12
CA ILE A 184 -12.84 9.50 -19.12
C ILE A 184 -11.54 9.53 -18.29
N LYS A 185 -10.69 10.53 -18.48
CA LYS A 185 -9.43 10.66 -17.73
C LYS A 185 -9.65 10.76 -16.23
N LYS A 186 -10.56 11.64 -15.79
CA LYS A 186 -10.85 11.79 -14.36
C LYS A 186 -11.47 10.53 -13.75
N ARG A 187 -12.40 9.88 -14.48
CA ARG A 187 -12.99 8.62 -14.03
C ARG A 187 -11.92 7.55 -13.80
N GLU A 188 -10.93 7.41 -14.69
CA GLU A 188 -9.85 6.44 -14.51
C GLU A 188 -8.92 6.79 -13.34
N VAL A 189 -8.71 8.08 -13.06
CA VAL A 189 -7.94 8.51 -11.90
C VAL A 189 -8.70 8.18 -10.62
N TYR A 190 -9.97 8.57 -10.52
CA TYR A 190 -10.79 8.26 -9.36
C TYR A 190 -10.83 6.77 -9.06
N HIS A 191 -11.08 5.94 -10.07
CA HIS A 191 -11.09 4.49 -9.90
C HIS A 191 -9.74 3.93 -9.43
N ALA A 192 -8.62 4.38 -10.00
CA ALA A 192 -7.31 3.91 -9.55
C ALA A 192 -7.01 4.28 -8.09
N MET A 193 -7.49 5.44 -7.64
CA MET A 193 -7.28 5.91 -6.27
C MET A 193 -8.18 5.21 -5.25
N GLU A 194 -9.42 4.97 -5.60
CA GLU A 194 -10.35 4.17 -4.80
C GLU A 194 -9.82 2.74 -4.68
N THR A 195 -9.43 2.09 -5.79
CA THR A 195 -8.83 0.76 -5.75
C THR A 195 -7.56 0.71 -4.89
N ALA A 196 -6.77 1.80 -4.78
CA ALA A 196 -5.63 1.83 -3.87
C ALA A 196 -6.06 1.75 -2.38
N THR A 197 -7.23 2.27 -2.01
CA THR A 197 -7.79 2.11 -0.65
C THR A 197 -8.33 0.71 -0.42
N ASP A 198 -8.99 0.10 -1.41
CA ASP A 198 -9.43 -1.31 -1.37
C ASP A 198 -8.22 -2.24 -1.14
N LYS A 199 -7.11 -1.99 -1.84
CA LYS A 199 -5.90 -2.79 -1.66
C LYS A 199 -5.29 -2.64 -0.26
N CYS A 200 -5.45 -1.47 0.38
CA CYS A 200 -5.09 -1.33 1.79
C CYS A 200 -5.99 -2.19 2.70
N GLU A 201 -7.29 -2.30 2.38
CA GLU A 201 -8.21 -3.18 3.10
C GLU A 201 -7.86 -4.65 2.86
N ASP A 202 -7.59 -5.09 1.63
CA ASP A 202 -7.14 -6.44 1.31
C ASP A 202 -5.89 -6.84 2.12
N ALA A 203 -4.90 -5.95 2.21
CA ALA A 203 -3.71 -6.16 3.04
C ALA A 203 -4.05 -6.19 4.53
N GLY A 204 -5.00 -5.39 4.99
CA GLY A 204 -5.55 -5.43 6.35
C GLY A 204 -6.20 -6.77 6.66
N ASN A 205 -7.02 -7.30 5.77
CA ASN A 205 -7.69 -8.59 5.88
C ASN A 205 -6.69 -9.76 5.93
N ALA A 206 -5.58 -9.66 5.18
CA ALA A 206 -4.48 -10.60 5.27
C ALA A 206 -3.84 -10.62 6.67
N ILE A 207 -3.61 -9.44 7.26
CA ILE A 207 -3.07 -9.30 8.62
C ILE A 207 -4.06 -9.82 9.66
N GLU A 208 -5.36 -9.53 9.51
CA GLU A 208 -6.41 -10.03 10.39
C GLU A 208 -6.43 -11.56 10.41
N THR A 209 -6.31 -12.20 9.24
CA THR A 209 -6.20 -13.66 9.13
C THR A 209 -5.02 -14.21 9.92
N ILE A 210 -3.85 -13.55 9.84
CA ILE A 210 -2.66 -13.93 10.61
C ILE A 210 -2.93 -13.76 12.11
N ILE A 211 -3.53 -12.65 12.54
CA ILE A 211 -3.86 -12.42 13.95
C ILE A 211 -4.77 -13.52 14.48
N ILE A 212 -5.83 -13.89 13.76
CA ILE A 212 -6.78 -14.93 14.20
C ILE A 212 -6.11 -16.30 14.36
N LYS A 213 -5.11 -16.62 13.52
CA LYS A 213 -4.42 -17.92 13.56
C LYS A 213 -3.33 -18.01 14.64
N TYR A 214 -2.68 -16.90 14.99
CA TYR A 214 -1.41 -16.92 15.74
C TYR A 214 -1.40 -16.04 17.01
N ALA A 215 -2.49 -15.34 17.34
CA ALA A 215 -2.59 -14.49 18.53
C ALA A 215 -3.19 -15.17 19.76
#